data_4fd1db9b680a5cddb61d27023927f3dd
#
_entry.id   4fd1db9b680a5cddb61d27023927f3dd
#
_cell.length_a   1.000
_cell.length_b   1.000
_cell.length_c   1.000
_cell.angle_alpha   90.00
_cell.angle_beta   90.00
_cell.angle_gamma   90.00
#
_symmetry.space_group_name_H-M   'P 1'
#
loop_
_entity.id
_entity.type
_entity.pdbx_description
1 polymer ?
#
loop_
_entity_poly.entity_id
_entity_poly.type
_entity_poly.pdbx_seq_one_letter_code
_entity_poly.pdbx_strand_id
1 'polypeptide(L)'
;MGGEQDPPLVGTGWFPGITPEDFGAGKAWLDDIISPALIVNEAHVRHNVKTIIGKVGGPQRWRPHLKTTKMKWVWRILIEEGVRNFKVATTKEAEAMIQLVHEMLSLKDTVDVLVAYPLVGPNLRALGRLTQTPGASQIKLSVLVECDRAIDDVVALDCDIGVFIDINPGMDRTGLAYNRDGEAQHSFDDVRELIIKAKSRNVFRGIHYYEGHISECLAERDGLSPDQSILKEELKSREFDCFRCYNRWLVPIFHESLKDGKLSTCGEIKPEIITSGTPGFTHALRYELFQDGMMTLSERLLYGYKQYLRGLPVDRSEEAKLSDSIWIHRVSPGTVVFHDWRGERQNPGLGLKPAAVVMARVVSNPRAGMVTLDCGSKSIAAEAGDPAGYVIGYPEVTARSCSEEHMPCSVAELVDSSGKRKRGATDPWQSKNRGEVCFVVPEHICPTVNLADEVVVIREVSSEIEVRRVDARGHHLRLEDIQV
;
A
#
# COMPACT_ATOMS: atom_id res chain seq x y z
N MET A 1 4.97 -31.70 12.08
CA MET A 1 4.90 -31.68 10.62
C MET A 1 3.43 -31.87 10.24
N GLY A 2 2.66 -30.82 10.28
CA GLY A 2 1.30 -30.74 9.75
C GLY A 2 1.37 -29.90 8.48
N GLY A 3 1.20 -30.52 7.32
CA GLY A 3 1.12 -29.81 6.07
C GLY A 3 -0.12 -28.93 6.08
N GLU A 4 0.04 -27.62 6.06
CA GLU A 4 -1.00 -26.70 5.66
C GLU A 4 -1.38 -27.03 4.21
N GLN A 5 -2.57 -27.55 4.04
CA GLN A 5 -3.18 -27.68 2.73
C GLN A 5 -3.53 -26.28 2.25
N ASP A 6 -2.91 -25.85 1.15
CA ASP A 6 -3.31 -24.65 0.44
C ASP A 6 -4.81 -24.73 0.13
N PRO A 7 -5.60 -23.69 0.41
CA PRO A 7 -7.03 -23.70 0.09
C PRO A 7 -7.24 -23.79 -1.42
N PRO A 8 -8.26 -24.50 -1.87
CA PRO A 8 -8.53 -24.66 -3.30
C PRO A 8 -8.99 -23.34 -3.91
N LEU A 9 -8.25 -22.81 -4.86
CA LEU A 9 -8.57 -21.60 -5.63
C LEU A 9 -9.51 -21.87 -6.83
N VAL A 10 -10.14 -23.06 -6.89
CA VAL A 10 -10.94 -23.45 -8.05
C VAL A 10 -12.43 -23.31 -7.74
N GLY A 11 -13.13 -22.43 -8.45
CA GLY A 11 -14.58 -22.48 -8.62
C GLY A 11 -15.44 -21.47 -7.87
N THR A 12 -14.88 -20.58 -7.01
CA THR A 12 -15.67 -19.66 -6.17
C THR A 12 -15.44 -18.16 -6.44
N GLY A 13 -14.79 -17.79 -7.55
CA GLY A 13 -14.43 -16.39 -7.83
C GLY A 13 -13.22 -15.90 -7.01
N TRP A 14 -12.83 -14.65 -7.23
CA TRP A 14 -11.63 -14.04 -6.62
C TRP A 14 -11.74 -13.80 -5.11
N PHE A 15 -12.97 -13.66 -4.58
CA PHE A 15 -13.22 -13.34 -3.18
C PHE A 15 -14.17 -14.38 -2.56
N PRO A 16 -13.64 -15.55 -2.15
CA PRO A 16 -14.44 -16.59 -1.54
C PRO A 16 -15.19 -16.11 -0.29
N GLY A 17 -16.50 -16.38 -0.22
CA GLY A 17 -17.33 -16.02 0.92
C GLY A 17 -17.71 -14.54 1.02
N ILE A 18 -17.36 -13.74 0.01
CA ILE A 18 -17.84 -12.35 -0.12
C ILE A 18 -19.06 -12.33 -1.03
N THR A 19 -20.13 -11.72 -0.54
CA THR A 19 -21.41 -11.66 -1.23
C THR A 19 -21.94 -10.23 -1.32
N PRO A 20 -22.93 -9.96 -2.19
CA PRO A 20 -23.57 -8.63 -2.26
C PRO A 20 -24.18 -8.17 -0.93
N GLU A 21 -24.60 -9.10 -0.07
CA GLU A 21 -25.19 -8.84 1.24
C GLU A 21 -24.19 -8.18 2.20
N ASP A 22 -22.89 -8.45 2.07
CA ASP A 22 -21.82 -7.77 2.83
C ASP A 22 -21.80 -6.27 2.59
N PHE A 23 -22.37 -5.81 1.46
CA PHE A 23 -22.45 -4.42 1.05
C PHE A 23 -23.88 -3.89 1.00
N GLY A 24 -24.81 -4.59 1.65
CA GLY A 24 -26.19 -4.11 1.89
C GLY A 24 -27.23 -4.60 0.88
N ALA A 25 -26.92 -5.56 0.02
CA ALA A 25 -27.95 -6.15 -0.83
C ALA A 25 -29.14 -6.64 0.02
N GLY A 26 -30.36 -6.33 -0.43
CA GLY A 26 -31.58 -6.66 0.30
C GLY A 26 -31.91 -5.75 1.49
N LYS A 27 -31.11 -4.72 1.78
CA LYS A 27 -31.42 -3.73 2.81
C LYS A 27 -32.21 -2.56 2.23
N ALA A 28 -33.27 -2.12 2.93
CA ALA A 28 -34.16 -1.04 2.47
C ALA A 28 -33.43 0.28 2.23
N TRP A 29 -32.41 0.61 3.04
CA TRP A 29 -31.64 1.84 2.88
C TRP A 29 -30.90 1.94 1.53
N LEU A 30 -30.67 0.80 0.86
CA LEU A 30 -29.97 0.78 -0.43
C LEU A 30 -30.77 1.48 -1.55
N ASP A 31 -32.10 1.47 -1.43
CA ASP A 31 -32.99 2.14 -2.41
C ASP A 31 -32.86 3.67 -2.35
N ASP A 32 -32.46 4.21 -1.20
CA ASP A 32 -32.27 5.65 -0.99
C ASP A 32 -30.87 6.16 -1.37
N ILE A 33 -29.91 5.25 -1.61
CA ILE A 33 -28.56 5.64 -2.03
C ILE A 33 -28.50 5.89 -3.53
N ILE A 34 -28.07 7.10 -3.89
CA ILE A 34 -27.83 7.47 -5.29
C ILE A 34 -26.56 6.81 -5.79
N SER A 35 -26.64 6.09 -6.90
CA SER A 35 -25.48 5.49 -7.58
C SER A 35 -24.88 6.42 -8.64
N PRO A 36 -23.59 6.31 -8.97
CA PRO A 36 -22.64 5.42 -8.32
C PRO A 36 -22.20 5.94 -6.94
N ALA A 37 -21.98 5.04 -5.98
CA ALA A 37 -21.55 5.40 -4.63
C ALA A 37 -20.43 4.51 -4.14
N LEU A 38 -19.43 5.09 -3.44
CA LEU A 38 -18.41 4.32 -2.75
C LEU A 38 -18.98 3.84 -1.42
N ILE A 39 -19.01 2.52 -1.22
CA ILE A 39 -19.46 1.88 0.01
C ILE A 39 -18.27 1.26 0.73
N VAL A 40 -18.18 1.47 2.04
CA VAL A 40 -17.14 0.89 2.88
C VAL A 40 -17.75 0.07 4.02
N ASN A 41 -17.35 -1.20 4.12
CA ASN A 41 -17.74 -2.08 5.21
C ASN A 41 -16.72 -2.01 6.34
N GLU A 42 -17.11 -1.43 7.50
CA GLU A 42 -16.23 -1.25 8.66
C GLU A 42 -15.72 -2.59 9.22
N ALA A 43 -16.56 -3.63 9.25
CA ALA A 43 -16.15 -4.95 9.74
C ALA A 43 -15.02 -5.55 8.89
N HIS A 44 -15.08 -5.37 7.57
CA HIS A 44 -14.00 -5.79 6.66
C HIS A 44 -12.73 -4.96 6.86
N VAL A 45 -12.84 -3.65 7.09
CA VAL A 45 -11.68 -2.80 7.45
C VAL A 45 -11.00 -3.34 8.70
N ARG A 46 -11.76 -3.56 9.78
CA ARG A 46 -11.22 -4.08 11.06
C ARG A 46 -10.62 -5.47 10.90
N HIS A 47 -11.27 -6.35 10.13
CA HIS A 47 -10.75 -7.68 9.80
C HIS A 47 -9.38 -7.57 9.09
N ASN A 48 -9.28 -6.74 8.05
CA ASN A 48 -8.05 -6.57 7.29
C ASN A 48 -6.92 -6.00 8.15
N VAL A 49 -7.21 -4.99 8.96
CA VAL A 49 -6.23 -4.39 9.88
C VAL A 49 -5.66 -5.44 10.83
N LYS A 50 -6.50 -6.22 11.50
CA LYS A 50 -6.08 -7.30 12.41
C LYS A 50 -5.29 -8.39 11.68
N THR A 51 -5.75 -8.79 10.50
CA THR A 51 -5.07 -9.79 9.67
C THR A 51 -3.65 -9.34 9.30
N ILE A 52 -3.50 -8.09 8.86
CA ILE A 52 -2.17 -7.56 8.50
C ILE A 52 -1.27 -7.43 9.72
N ILE A 53 -1.77 -6.93 10.86
CA ILE A 53 -1.00 -6.86 12.11
C ILE A 53 -0.46 -8.25 12.49
N GLY A 54 -1.29 -9.29 12.39
CA GLY A 54 -0.86 -10.66 12.62
C GLY A 54 0.22 -11.13 11.64
N LYS A 55 0.05 -10.85 10.35
CA LYS A 55 1.00 -11.28 9.31
C LYS A 55 2.35 -10.57 9.38
N VAL A 56 2.38 -9.30 9.75
CA VAL A 56 3.64 -8.55 9.88
C VAL A 56 4.36 -8.79 11.22
N GLY A 57 3.71 -9.48 12.16
CA GLY A 57 4.29 -9.77 13.49
C GLY A 57 4.16 -8.62 14.48
N GLY A 58 3.09 -7.81 14.37
CA GLY A 58 2.74 -6.74 15.31
C GLY A 58 2.62 -5.36 14.66
N PRO A 59 1.86 -4.45 15.31
CA PRO A 59 1.58 -3.12 14.76
C PRO A 59 2.83 -2.25 14.60
N GLN A 60 3.88 -2.50 15.40
CA GLN A 60 5.16 -1.78 15.34
C GLN A 60 5.97 -2.08 14.07
N ARG A 61 5.67 -3.17 13.36
CA ARG A 61 6.33 -3.55 12.10
C ARG A 61 5.61 -2.99 10.86
N TRP A 62 4.49 -2.33 11.04
CA TRP A 62 3.67 -1.81 9.97
C TRP A 62 3.66 -0.28 9.96
N ARG A 63 3.97 0.29 8.80
CA ARG A 63 3.85 1.72 8.49
C ARG A 63 2.92 1.89 7.29
N PRO A 64 1.58 1.73 7.46
CA PRO A 64 0.62 1.79 6.36
C PRO A 64 0.70 3.10 5.60
N HIS A 65 0.56 3.03 4.27
CA HIS A 65 0.44 4.23 3.45
C HIS A 65 -1.02 4.69 3.40
N LEU A 66 -1.31 5.81 4.00
CA LEU A 66 -2.67 6.34 4.19
C LEU A 66 -3.29 6.94 2.93
N LYS A 67 -2.49 7.13 1.85
CA LYS A 67 -3.00 7.63 0.56
C LYS A 67 -4.13 6.78 -0.04
N THR A 68 -4.24 5.52 0.39
CA THR A 68 -5.32 4.64 -0.06
C THR A 68 -6.63 4.98 0.60
N THR A 69 -6.61 5.17 1.91
CA THR A 69 -7.84 5.27 2.72
C THR A 69 -8.36 6.69 2.85
N LYS A 70 -7.47 7.69 3.02
CA LYS A 70 -7.77 9.14 3.05
C LYS A 70 -8.89 9.57 4.03
N MET A 71 -9.24 8.73 5.01
CA MET A 71 -10.35 8.94 5.94
C MET A 71 -9.87 8.82 7.38
N LYS A 72 -10.11 9.86 8.18
CA LYS A 72 -9.71 9.91 9.61
C LYS A 72 -10.30 8.77 10.44
N TRP A 73 -11.54 8.34 10.14
CA TRP A 73 -12.17 7.26 10.90
C TRP A 73 -11.49 5.90 10.68
N VAL A 74 -10.98 5.62 9.47
CA VAL A 74 -10.17 4.41 9.18
C VAL A 74 -8.83 4.48 9.90
N TRP A 75 -8.21 5.67 9.93
CA TRP A 75 -6.93 5.88 10.63
C TRP A 75 -7.08 5.75 12.14
N ARG A 76 -8.23 6.13 12.69
CA ARG A 76 -8.58 5.89 14.09
C ARG A 76 -8.57 4.39 14.41
N ILE A 77 -9.14 3.54 13.56
CA ILE A 77 -9.09 2.08 13.73
C ILE A 77 -7.64 1.58 13.77
N LEU A 78 -6.77 2.06 12.87
CA LEU A 78 -5.35 1.70 12.88
C LEU A 78 -4.67 2.09 14.20
N ILE A 79 -4.94 3.30 14.70
CA ILE A 79 -4.39 3.79 15.97
C ILE A 79 -4.91 2.96 17.15
N GLU A 80 -6.20 2.65 17.18
CA GLU A 80 -6.84 1.80 18.20
C GLU A 80 -6.23 0.40 18.25
N GLU A 81 -5.87 -0.17 17.09
CA GLU A 81 -5.18 -1.46 16.98
C GLU A 81 -3.65 -1.37 17.20
N GLY A 82 -3.16 -0.23 17.70
CA GLY A 82 -1.77 -0.06 18.15
C GLY A 82 -0.78 0.43 17.10
N VAL A 83 -1.20 0.71 15.87
CA VAL A 83 -0.30 1.29 14.85
C VAL A 83 0.06 2.72 15.24
N ARG A 84 1.35 3.06 15.18
CA ARG A 84 1.87 4.40 15.54
C ARG A 84 2.73 5.03 14.45
N ASN A 85 3.05 4.27 13.40
CA ASN A 85 3.92 4.70 12.31
C ASN A 85 3.11 4.73 11.03
N PHE A 86 3.11 5.85 10.32
CA PHE A 86 2.29 6.05 9.12
C PHE A 86 3.09 6.64 7.96
N LYS A 87 2.65 6.38 6.75
CA LYS A 87 3.09 7.04 5.52
C LYS A 87 1.93 7.82 4.92
N VAL A 88 2.22 9.02 4.46
CA VAL A 88 1.30 9.88 3.73
C VAL A 88 1.95 10.34 2.42
N ALA A 89 1.14 10.76 1.45
CA ALA A 89 1.64 11.27 0.17
C ALA A 89 1.60 12.81 0.10
N THR A 90 0.75 13.45 0.90
CA THR A 90 0.49 14.89 0.80
C THR A 90 0.51 15.57 2.16
N THR A 91 0.74 16.88 2.15
CA THR A 91 0.61 17.72 3.36
C THR A 91 -0.83 17.73 3.91
N LYS A 92 -1.84 17.57 3.04
CA LYS A 92 -3.24 17.47 3.46
C LYS A 92 -3.53 16.18 4.24
N GLU A 93 -2.94 15.05 3.83
CA GLU A 93 -3.01 13.81 4.60
C GLU A 93 -2.28 13.95 5.96
N ALA A 94 -1.12 14.65 5.99
CA ALA A 94 -0.40 14.92 7.23
C ALA A 94 -1.22 15.80 8.18
N GLU A 95 -1.84 16.87 7.67
CA GLU A 95 -2.73 17.74 8.44
C GLU A 95 -3.92 16.97 9.04
N ALA A 96 -4.60 16.16 8.21
CA ALA A 96 -5.73 15.35 8.68
C ALA A 96 -5.31 14.35 9.77
N MET A 97 -4.07 13.81 9.73
CA MET A 97 -3.55 12.96 10.80
C MET A 97 -3.28 13.76 12.08
N ILE A 98 -2.71 14.97 11.97
CA ILE A 98 -2.51 15.86 13.14
C ILE A 98 -3.85 16.17 13.81
N GLN A 99 -4.86 16.55 13.02
CA GLN A 99 -6.21 16.81 13.51
C GLN A 99 -6.81 15.60 14.22
N LEU A 100 -6.68 14.40 13.61
CA LEU A 100 -7.18 13.16 14.21
C LEU A 100 -6.51 12.88 15.56
N VAL A 101 -5.19 12.99 15.65
CA VAL A 101 -4.45 12.75 16.91
C VAL A 101 -4.85 13.78 17.95
N HIS A 102 -5.02 15.04 17.57
CA HIS A 102 -5.53 16.09 18.46
C HIS A 102 -6.95 15.77 18.97
N GLU A 103 -7.83 15.25 18.12
CA GLU A 103 -9.18 14.81 18.52
C GLU A 103 -9.16 13.58 19.47
N MET A 104 -8.09 12.78 19.43
CA MET A 104 -7.92 11.59 20.28
C MET A 104 -7.27 11.94 21.61
N LEU A 105 -7.95 12.73 22.46
CA LEU A 105 -7.44 13.26 23.73
C LEU A 105 -6.86 12.22 24.70
N SER A 106 -7.24 10.95 24.57
CA SER A 106 -6.72 9.84 25.38
C SER A 106 -5.40 9.26 24.86
N LEU A 107 -4.97 9.62 23.67
CA LEU A 107 -3.74 9.12 23.07
C LEU A 107 -2.53 9.79 23.75
N LYS A 108 -1.74 9.00 24.46
CA LYS A 108 -0.52 9.48 25.15
C LYS A 108 0.74 9.25 24.31
N ASP A 109 0.67 8.33 23.36
CA ASP A 109 1.80 7.95 22.53
C ASP A 109 2.03 8.93 21.39
N THR A 110 3.27 9.14 21.04
CA THR A 110 3.64 9.89 19.83
C THR A 110 3.34 9.07 18.58
N VAL A 111 2.75 9.72 17.58
CA VAL A 111 2.53 9.15 16.25
C VAL A 111 3.63 9.63 15.30
N ASP A 112 4.20 8.73 14.52
CA ASP A 112 5.25 9.04 13.55
C ASP A 112 4.68 9.04 12.12
N VAL A 113 4.85 10.15 11.41
CA VAL A 113 4.28 10.38 10.08
C VAL A 113 5.37 10.75 9.09
N LEU A 114 5.60 9.87 8.12
CA LEU A 114 6.48 10.14 6.98
C LEU A 114 5.67 10.64 5.78
N VAL A 115 5.93 11.85 5.33
CA VAL A 115 5.53 12.28 3.99
C VAL A 115 6.45 11.60 2.99
N ALA A 116 5.98 10.50 2.39
CA ALA A 116 6.77 9.66 1.49
C ALA A 116 6.79 10.24 0.07
N TYR A 117 7.22 11.47 -0.03
CA TYR A 117 7.35 12.27 -1.23
C TYR A 117 8.43 13.33 -1.03
N PRO A 118 9.33 13.58 -2.00
CA PRO A 118 10.28 14.68 -1.93
C PRO A 118 9.53 16.01 -2.07
N LEU A 119 9.50 16.79 -1.01
CA LEU A 119 8.83 18.10 -1.01
C LEU A 119 9.81 19.21 -1.34
N VAL A 120 9.39 20.16 -2.18
CA VAL A 120 10.20 21.30 -2.57
C VAL A 120 9.40 22.62 -2.47
N GLY A 121 10.09 23.72 -2.23
CA GLY A 121 9.52 25.06 -2.26
C GLY A 121 8.29 25.23 -1.35
N PRO A 122 7.12 25.68 -1.88
CA PRO A 122 5.92 25.90 -1.08
C PRO A 122 5.41 24.63 -0.36
N ASN A 123 5.53 23.47 -1.00
CA ASN A 123 5.08 22.20 -0.39
C ASN A 123 5.93 21.84 0.85
N LEU A 124 7.23 22.08 0.81
CA LEU A 124 8.10 21.88 1.97
C LEU A 124 7.78 22.90 3.08
N ARG A 125 7.56 24.17 2.73
CA ARG A 125 7.11 25.18 3.71
C ARG A 125 5.76 24.85 4.32
N ALA A 126 4.85 24.26 3.54
CA ALA A 126 3.56 23.75 4.05
C ALA A 126 3.76 22.71 5.15
N LEU A 127 4.71 21.78 4.96
CA LEU A 127 5.05 20.81 5.99
C LEU A 127 5.61 21.50 7.26
N GLY A 128 6.48 22.51 7.08
CA GLY A 128 6.97 23.32 8.21
C GLY A 128 5.85 24.01 8.99
N ARG A 129 4.85 24.59 8.31
CA ARG A 129 3.68 25.18 9.00
C ARG A 129 2.89 24.18 9.81
N LEU A 130 2.76 22.92 9.34
CA LEU A 130 2.03 21.89 10.07
C LEU A 130 2.63 21.56 11.43
N THR A 131 3.93 21.81 11.66
CA THR A 131 4.56 21.61 12.98
C THR A 131 4.05 22.59 14.03
N GLN A 132 3.39 23.68 13.63
CA GLN A 132 2.86 24.72 14.51
C GLN A 132 1.35 24.58 14.77
N THR A 133 0.70 23.62 14.11
CA THR A 133 -0.76 23.42 14.26
C THR A 133 -1.10 22.74 15.59
N PRO A 134 -2.31 22.94 16.14
CA PRO A 134 -2.75 22.21 17.33
C PRO A 134 -2.66 20.69 17.14
N GLY A 135 -2.07 20.00 18.12
CA GLY A 135 -1.85 18.55 18.06
C GLY A 135 -0.52 18.13 17.42
N ALA A 136 0.22 19.04 16.78
CA ALA A 136 1.50 18.72 16.13
C ALA A 136 2.56 18.20 17.13
N SER A 137 2.51 18.63 18.40
CA SER A 137 3.45 18.16 19.43
C SER A 137 3.39 16.65 19.71
N GLN A 138 2.31 15.99 19.32
CA GLN A 138 2.15 14.54 19.42
C GLN A 138 2.55 13.80 18.15
N ILE A 139 3.00 14.52 17.11
CA ILE A 139 3.39 13.97 15.82
C ILE A 139 4.87 14.19 15.58
N LYS A 140 5.58 13.13 15.20
CA LYS A 140 6.92 13.22 14.61
C LYS A 140 6.78 13.25 13.10
N LEU A 141 7.04 14.41 12.49
CA LEU A 141 7.00 14.57 11.05
C LEU A 141 8.35 14.24 10.41
N SER A 142 8.32 13.61 9.27
CA SER A 142 9.49 13.34 8.45
C SER A 142 9.16 13.46 6.96
N VAL A 143 10.19 13.65 6.13
CA VAL A 143 10.08 13.79 4.68
C VAL A 143 11.18 13.01 3.97
N LEU A 144 10.99 12.66 2.68
CA LEU A 144 12.01 12.04 1.86
C LEU A 144 13.00 13.07 1.34
N VAL A 145 14.28 12.71 1.32
CA VAL A 145 15.37 13.48 0.73
C VAL A 145 16.27 12.58 -0.09
N GLU A 146 16.88 13.12 -1.15
CA GLU A 146 17.75 12.38 -2.07
C GLU A 146 19.02 13.13 -2.44
N CYS A 147 19.25 14.33 -1.88
CA CYS A 147 20.44 15.11 -2.13
C CYS A 147 20.74 16.06 -0.95
N ASP A 148 21.96 16.56 -0.93
CA ASP A 148 22.48 17.52 0.06
C ASP A 148 21.60 18.74 0.25
N ARG A 149 21.18 19.33 -0.86
CA ARG A 149 20.32 20.53 -0.86
C ARG A 149 18.98 20.26 -0.18
N ALA A 150 18.37 19.09 -0.41
CA ALA A 150 17.10 18.75 0.23
C ALA A 150 17.23 18.69 1.76
N ILE A 151 18.36 18.21 2.28
CA ILE A 151 18.65 18.23 3.72
C ILE A 151 18.76 19.68 4.22
N ASP A 152 19.51 20.53 3.51
CA ASP A 152 19.67 21.93 3.87
C ASP A 152 18.33 22.69 3.83
N ASP A 153 17.49 22.42 2.82
CA ASP A 153 16.17 23.03 2.71
C ASP A 153 15.25 22.62 3.89
N VAL A 154 15.33 21.36 4.37
CA VAL A 154 14.59 20.92 5.57
C VAL A 154 15.11 21.59 6.82
N VAL A 155 16.45 21.65 7.00
CA VAL A 155 17.08 22.29 8.17
C VAL A 155 16.77 23.80 8.22
N ALA A 156 16.68 24.46 7.06
CA ALA A 156 16.36 25.88 6.94
C ALA A 156 14.92 26.22 7.39
N LEU A 157 14.03 25.25 7.55
CA LEU A 157 12.68 25.48 8.11
C LEU A 157 12.70 25.79 9.60
N ASP A 158 13.80 25.46 10.30
CA ASP A 158 13.94 25.61 11.75
C ASP A 158 12.79 24.94 12.55
N CYS A 159 12.40 23.74 12.11
CA CYS A 159 11.31 22.95 12.67
C CYS A 159 11.77 21.51 12.96
N ASP A 160 11.12 20.83 13.90
CA ASP A 160 11.40 19.40 14.19
C ASP A 160 10.84 18.49 13.10
N ILE A 161 11.53 18.45 11.97
CA ILE A 161 11.21 17.57 10.84
C ILE A 161 12.40 16.64 10.58
N GLY A 162 12.13 15.34 10.64
CA GLY A 162 13.12 14.32 10.31
C GLY A 162 13.24 14.04 8.82
N VAL A 163 14.33 13.39 8.42
CA VAL A 163 14.53 12.98 7.04
C VAL A 163 14.77 11.48 6.91
N PHE A 164 14.20 10.89 5.85
CA PHE A 164 14.55 9.57 5.35
C PHE A 164 15.27 9.73 4.02
N ILE A 165 16.42 9.09 3.90
CA ILE A 165 17.13 9.02 2.61
C ILE A 165 16.35 8.08 1.69
N ASP A 166 15.94 8.56 0.54
CA ASP A 166 15.21 7.77 -0.46
C ASP A 166 16.16 7.06 -1.40
N ILE A 167 16.02 5.75 -1.54
CA ILE A 167 16.82 4.90 -2.42
C ILE A 167 15.97 4.47 -3.60
N ASN A 168 16.48 4.72 -4.80
CA ASN A 168 15.88 4.23 -6.05
C ASN A 168 16.37 2.81 -6.37
N PRO A 169 15.50 1.80 -6.29
CA PRO A 169 15.85 0.41 -6.59
C PRO A 169 15.82 0.06 -8.10
N GLY A 170 15.70 1.07 -8.97
CA GLY A 170 15.50 0.90 -10.41
C GLY A 170 14.07 1.17 -10.87
N MET A 171 13.23 1.75 -10.02
CA MET A 171 11.91 2.23 -10.41
C MET A 171 11.97 3.56 -11.17
N ASP A 172 13.06 4.30 -11.03
CA ASP A 172 13.36 5.57 -11.70
C ASP A 172 12.28 6.65 -11.50
N ARG A 173 11.68 6.64 -10.29
CA ARG A 173 10.66 7.61 -9.91
C ARG A 173 11.18 8.70 -8.99
N THR A 174 11.81 8.32 -7.87
CA THR A 174 12.47 9.19 -6.88
C THR A 174 13.58 8.41 -6.20
N GLY A 175 14.48 9.12 -5.53
CA GLY A 175 15.55 8.54 -4.73
C GLY A 175 16.89 8.44 -5.48
N LEU A 176 17.94 8.19 -4.71
CA LEU A 176 19.28 7.98 -5.27
C LEU A 176 19.39 6.60 -5.90
N ALA A 177 19.68 6.58 -7.19
CA ALA A 177 20.19 5.41 -7.89
C ALA A 177 21.72 5.39 -7.74
N TYR A 178 22.25 4.43 -6.99
CA TYR A 178 23.69 4.22 -6.91
C TYR A 178 24.05 2.83 -7.42
N ASN A 179 25.18 2.72 -8.15
CA ASN A 179 25.65 1.45 -8.65
C ASN A 179 27.12 1.23 -8.29
N ARG A 180 27.48 0.03 -7.91
CA ARG A 180 28.87 -0.38 -7.73
C ARG A 180 29.65 -0.52 -9.04
N ASP A 181 28.93 -0.76 -10.14
CA ASP A 181 29.51 -1.13 -11.42
C ASP A 181 29.79 0.09 -12.34
N GLY A 182 29.69 1.32 -11.82
CA GLY A 182 30.13 2.55 -12.51
C GLY A 182 29.15 3.10 -13.55
N GLU A 183 27.97 2.53 -13.70
CA GLU A 183 26.94 3.00 -14.65
C GLU A 183 25.96 4.02 -14.06
N ALA A 184 25.90 4.16 -12.71
CA ALA A 184 25.01 5.09 -12.06
C ALA A 184 25.68 6.45 -11.82
N GLN A 185 24.86 7.51 -11.78
CA GLN A 185 25.28 8.87 -11.51
C GLN A 185 25.85 9.05 -10.09
N HIS A 186 25.48 8.16 -9.15
CA HIS A 186 25.87 8.21 -7.74
C HIS A 186 26.61 6.96 -7.31
N SER A 187 27.54 7.13 -6.37
CA SER A 187 28.25 6.05 -5.70
C SER A 187 27.59 5.69 -4.36
N PHE A 188 28.04 4.60 -3.76
CA PHE A 188 27.66 4.31 -2.38
C PHE A 188 28.15 5.38 -1.40
N ASP A 189 29.29 6.01 -1.68
CA ASP A 189 29.83 7.09 -0.83
C ASP A 189 28.89 8.30 -0.80
N ASP A 190 28.18 8.60 -1.89
CA ASP A 190 27.19 9.68 -1.89
C ASP A 190 26.04 9.41 -0.90
N VAL A 191 25.55 8.16 -0.84
CA VAL A 191 24.54 7.74 0.16
C VAL A 191 25.09 7.87 1.57
N ARG A 192 26.33 7.43 1.79
CA ARG A 192 27.02 7.52 3.08
C ARG A 192 27.17 8.96 3.53
N GLU A 193 27.59 9.87 2.65
CA GLU A 193 27.74 11.28 2.96
C GLU A 193 26.41 11.94 3.33
N LEU A 194 25.32 11.63 2.63
CA LEU A 194 23.97 12.09 2.99
C LEU A 194 23.55 11.62 4.39
N ILE A 195 23.80 10.35 4.74
CA ILE A 195 23.50 9.84 6.07
C ILE A 195 24.31 10.61 7.12
N ILE A 196 25.62 10.80 6.90
CA ILE A 196 26.50 11.54 7.81
C ILE A 196 26.02 12.98 7.97
N LYS A 197 25.71 13.67 6.87
CA LYS A 197 25.18 15.03 6.89
C LYS A 197 23.87 15.12 7.68
N ALA A 198 22.89 14.29 7.36
CA ALA A 198 21.60 14.29 8.07
C ALA A 198 21.76 14.01 9.57
N LYS A 199 22.69 13.13 9.96
CA LYS A 199 23.06 12.89 11.36
C LYS A 199 23.71 14.09 12.02
N SER A 200 24.66 14.73 11.36
CA SER A 200 25.32 15.91 11.89
C SER A 200 24.36 17.09 12.13
N ARG A 201 23.24 17.10 11.42
CA ARG A 201 22.14 18.07 11.58
C ARG A 201 21.05 17.58 12.53
N ASN A 202 21.20 16.40 13.10
CA ASN A 202 20.23 15.76 14.02
C ASN A 202 18.83 15.53 13.42
N VAL A 203 18.73 15.40 12.09
CA VAL A 203 17.46 15.19 11.38
C VAL A 203 17.28 13.76 10.84
N PHE A 204 18.32 12.94 10.83
CA PHE A 204 18.28 11.59 10.28
C PHE A 204 17.30 10.69 11.05
N ARG A 205 16.40 10.00 10.32
CA ARG A 205 15.45 9.02 10.86
C ARG A 205 15.62 7.63 10.26
N GLY A 206 16.10 7.54 9.02
CA GLY A 206 16.26 6.24 8.38
C GLY A 206 16.37 6.29 6.86
N ILE A 207 16.06 5.16 6.26
CA ILE A 207 16.09 4.92 4.82
C ILE A 207 14.72 4.49 4.35
N HIS A 208 14.30 5.06 3.23
CA HIS A 208 13.10 4.65 2.49
C HIS A 208 13.51 3.96 1.19
N TYR A 209 12.81 2.88 0.88
CA TYR A 209 13.06 2.06 -0.29
C TYR A 209 11.73 1.51 -0.81
N TYR A 210 11.48 1.62 -2.11
CA TYR A 210 10.23 1.16 -2.69
C TYR A 210 10.42 0.50 -4.06
N GLU A 211 10.27 -0.81 -4.13
CA GLU A 211 10.43 -1.66 -5.31
C GLU A 211 9.11 -1.89 -6.08
N GLY A 212 8.31 -0.85 -6.24
CA GLY A 212 6.99 -0.94 -6.88
C GLY A 212 6.97 -1.46 -8.32
N HIS A 213 8.08 -1.34 -9.05
CA HIS A 213 8.23 -1.84 -10.41
C HIS A 213 8.28 -3.37 -10.51
N ILE A 214 8.60 -4.06 -9.40
CA ILE A 214 8.62 -5.54 -9.36
C ILE A 214 7.21 -6.12 -9.19
N SER A 215 6.21 -5.26 -9.05
CA SER A 215 4.83 -5.65 -8.78
C SER A 215 4.02 -6.07 -9.99
N GLU A 216 4.52 -5.86 -11.20
CA GLU A 216 3.80 -6.21 -12.41
C GLU A 216 3.69 -7.73 -12.54
N CYS A 217 2.47 -8.23 -12.55
CA CYS A 217 2.15 -9.64 -12.73
C CYS A 217 1.71 -9.87 -14.18
N LEU A 218 2.28 -10.87 -14.86
CA LEU A 218 1.91 -11.21 -16.22
C LEU A 218 0.44 -11.68 -16.33
N ALA A 219 -0.12 -12.20 -15.23
CA ALA A 219 -1.53 -12.57 -15.14
C ALA A 219 -2.51 -11.37 -15.25
N GLU A 220 -2.00 -10.14 -15.23
CA GLU A 220 -2.82 -8.94 -15.42
C GLU A 220 -3.34 -8.78 -16.86
N ARG A 221 -2.77 -9.49 -17.84
CA ARG A 221 -3.05 -9.22 -19.26
C ARG A 221 -4.36 -9.78 -19.78
N ASP A 222 -4.91 -10.84 -19.19
CA ASP A 222 -5.99 -11.59 -19.83
C ASP A 222 -7.32 -11.69 -19.05
N GLY A 223 -7.43 -11.10 -17.86
CA GLY A 223 -8.69 -11.08 -17.07
C GLY A 223 -9.20 -12.46 -16.62
N LEU A 224 -8.45 -13.51 -16.93
CA LEU A 224 -8.78 -14.88 -16.58
C LEU A 224 -8.15 -15.27 -15.24
N SER A 225 -8.83 -16.13 -14.50
CA SER A 225 -8.23 -16.80 -13.34
C SER A 225 -6.95 -17.51 -13.78
N PRO A 226 -5.76 -17.11 -13.32
CA PRO A 226 -4.52 -17.73 -13.78
C PRO A 226 -4.47 -19.19 -13.33
N ASP A 227 -3.87 -20.04 -14.17
CA ASP A 227 -3.47 -21.38 -13.74
C ASP A 227 -2.59 -21.25 -12.49
N GLN A 228 -2.92 -22.01 -11.43
CA GLN A 228 -2.20 -21.96 -10.15
C GLN A 228 -0.71 -22.21 -10.29
N SER A 229 -0.29 -23.01 -11.28
CA SER A 229 1.11 -23.28 -11.55
C SER A 229 1.83 -22.02 -12.06
N ILE A 230 1.21 -21.28 -12.97
CA ILE A 230 1.75 -20.02 -13.52
C ILE A 230 1.86 -18.97 -12.42
N LEU A 231 0.80 -18.79 -11.63
CA LEU A 231 0.81 -17.84 -10.51
C LEU A 231 1.89 -18.17 -9.48
N LYS A 232 2.10 -19.44 -9.17
CA LYS A 232 3.13 -19.89 -8.21
C LYS A 232 4.55 -19.61 -8.73
N GLU A 233 4.80 -19.81 -10.02
CA GLU A 233 6.08 -19.50 -10.67
C GLU A 233 6.35 -17.98 -10.69
N GLU A 234 5.35 -17.18 -11.00
CA GLU A 234 5.44 -15.71 -11.00
C GLU A 234 5.73 -15.15 -9.61
N LEU A 235 5.05 -15.67 -8.57
CA LEU A 235 5.31 -15.28 -7.18
C LEU A 235 6.75 -15.58 -6.76
N LYS A 236 7.30 -16.74 -7.17
CA LYS A 236 8.69 -17.08 -6.90
C LYS A 236 9.65 -16.17 -7.66
N SER A 237 9.36 -15.84 -8.93
CA SER A 237 10.18 -14.93 -9.72
C SER A 237 10.22 -13.54 -9.09
N ARG A 238 9.08 -13.01 -8.68
CA ARG A 238 9.01 -11.71 -7.98
C ARG A 238 9.76 -11.72 -6.65
N GLU A 239 9.66 -12.79 -5.87
CA GLU A 239 10.41 -12.94 -4.63
C GLU A 239 11.92 -12.90 -4.89
N PHE A 240 12.38 -13.61 -5.90
CA PHE A 240 13.79 -13.61 -6.29
C PHE A 240 14.25 -12.20 -6.72
N ASP A 241 13.46 -11.49 -7.51
CA ASP A 241 13.78 -10.12 -7.94
C ASP A 241 13.79 -9.14 -6.76
N CYS A 242 12.85 -9.24 -5.82
CA CYS A 242 12.86 -8.46 -4.59
C CYS A 242 14.14 -8.73 -3.79
N PHE A 243 14.51 -9.98 -3.57
CA PHE A 243 15.71 -10.34 -2.82
C PHE A 243 16.99 -9.89 -3.50
N ARG A 244 17.05 -9.99 -4.83
CA ARG A 244 18.16 -9.45 -5.64
C ARG A 244 18.29 -7.93 -5.45
N CYS A 245 17.18 -7.20 -5.46
CA CYS A 245 17.16 -5.76 -5.22
C CYS A 245 17.57 -5.41 -3.79
N TYR A 246 17.10 -6.12 -2.76
CA TYR A 246 17.54 -5.90 -1.38
C TYR A 246 19.05 -6.14 -1.23
N ASN A 247 19.56 -7.23 -1.80
CA ASN A 247 21.01 -7.53 -1.80
C ASN A 247 21.81 -6.43 -2.50
N ARG A 248 21.32 -5.92 -3.61
CA ARG A 248 22.02 -4.90 -4.39
C ARG A 248 22.04 -3.54 -3.70
N TRP A 249 20.89 -3.11 -3.16
CA TRP A 249 20.68 -1.74 -2.75
C TRP A 249 20.73 -1.51 -1.23
N LEU A 250 20.26 -2.45 -0.43
CA LEU A 250 20.17 -2.26 1.02
C LEU A 250 21.33 -2.90 1.77
N VAL A 251 21.75 -4.10 1.40
CA VAL A 251 22.83 -4.80 2.09
C VAL A 251 24.14 -4.00 2.17
N PRO A 252 24.58 -3.26 1.11
CA PRO A 252 25.77 -2.42 1.21
C PRO A 252 25.67 -1.34 2.27
N ILE A 253 24.51 -0.69 2.39
CA ILE A 253 24.26 0.35 3.41
C ILE A 253 24.44 -0.21 4.81
N PHE A 254 23.93 -1.42 5.04
CA PHE A 254 24.08 -2.07 6.34
C PHE A 254 25.50 -2.49 6.64
N HIS A 255 26.15 -3.13 5.69
CA HIS A 255 27.53 -3.57 5.84
C HIS A 255 28.47 -2.42 6.20
N GLU A 256 28.33 -1.28 5.52
CA GLU A 256 29.16 -0.11 5.83
C GLU A 256 28.74 0.59 7.13
N SER A 257 27.45 0.58 7.47
CA SER A 257 26.99 1.14 8.75
C SER A 257 27.55 0.39 9.95
N LEU A 258 27.96 -0.87 9.78
CA LEU A 258 28.58 -1.68 10.81
C LEU A 258 30.07 -1.42 10.93
N LYS A 259 30.77 -1.22 9.80
CA LYS A 259 32.21 -0.90 9.82
C LYS A 259 32.46 0.49 10.40
N ASP A 260 31.62 1.44 10.08
CA ASP A 260 31.69 2.81 10.56
C ASP A 260 30.61 3.04 11.63
N GLY A 261 30.97 2.87 12.91
CA GLY A 261 30.05 3.10 14.04
C GLY A 261 29.32 4.46 13.99
N LYS A 262 29.77 5.39 13.14
CA LYS A 262 29.07 6.66 12.87
C LYS A 262 27.78 6.47 12.10
N LEU A 263 27.57 5.35 11.40
CA LEU A 263 26.32 5.08 10.68
C LEU A 263 25.29 4.31 11.54
N SER A 264 25.69 3.74 12.67
CA SER A 264 24.84 2.81 13.44
C SER A 264 23.91 3.45 14.47
N THR A 265 24.23 4.63 14.98
CA THR A 265 23.42 5.28 16.03
C THR A 265 23.20 6.75 15.73
N CYS A 266 21.98 7.25 15.96
CA CYS A 266 21.65 8.66 15.98
C CYS A 266 21.07 9.00 17.36
N GLY A 267 21.95 9.23 18.35
CA GLY A 267 21.52 9.42 19.73
C GLY A 267 20.77 8.20 20.27
N GLU A 268 19.62 8.42 20.94
CA GLU A 268 18.76 7.36 21.48
C GLU A 268 17.78 6.77 20.43
N ILE A 269 17.68 7.36 19.24
CA ILE A 269 16.72 6.94 18.20
C ILE A 269 17.37 5.89 17.31
N LYS A 270 16.79 4.70 17.26
CA LYS A 270 17.18 3.64 16.32
C LYS A 270 16.74 4.04 14.91
N PRO A 271 17.65 4.02 13.91
CA PRO A 271 17.28 4.32 12.55
C PRO A 271 16.31 3.26 11.99
N GLU A 272 15.45 3.69 11.08
CA GLU A 272 14.41 2.85 10.48
C GLU A 272 14.72 2.57 9.02
N ILE A 273 14.38 1.36 8.56
CA ILE A 273 14.28 1.02 7.15
C ILE A 273 12.84 0.71 6.81
N ILE A 274 12.34 1.43 5.85
CA ILE A 274 11.01 1.24 5.30
C ILE A 274 11.15 0.60 3.94
N THR A 275 10.54 -0.58 3.78
CA THR A 275 10.48 -1.25 2.48
C THR A 275 9.04 -1.47 2.06
N SER A 276 8.88 -1.79 0.80
CA SER A 276 7.75 -2.49 0.18
C SER A 276 6.38 -1.92 0.46
N GLY A 277 5.67 -1.64 -0.62
CA GLY A 277 4.23 -1.43 -0.60
C GLY A 277 3.45 -2.74 -0.64
N THR A 278 2.17 -2.66 -0.95
CA THR A 278 1.28 -3.83 -1.04
C THR A 278 1.82 -4.96 -1.92
N PRO A 279 2.43 -4.71 -3.08
CA PRO A 279 2.90 -5.81 -3.93
C PRO A 279 4.04 -6.64 -3.34
N GLY A 280 4.98 -5.99 -2.64
CA GLY A 280 6.25 -6.62 -2.23
C GLY A 280 6.36 -6.97 -0.75
N PHE A 281 5.43 -6.53 0.12
CA PHE A 281 5.62 -6.65 1.56
C PHE A 281 5.73 -8.10 2.06
N THR A 282 5.03 -9.03 1.46
CA THR A 282 5.12 -10.46 1.82
C THR A 282 6.50 -11.05 1.51
N HIS A 283 7.15 -10.58 0.45
CA HIS A 283 8.52 -10.95 0.11
C HIS A 283 9.51 -10.34 1.10
N ALA A 284 9.33 -9.05 1.45
CA ALA A 284 10.16 -8.40 2.46
C ALA A 284 10.09 -9.11 3.83
N LEU A 285 8.90 -9.57 4.25
CA LEU A 285 8.75 -10.31 5.50
C LEU A 285 9.46 -11.66 5.50
N ARG A 286 9.68 -12.27 4.34
CA ARG A 286 10.42 -13.54 4.19
C ARG A 286 11.92 -13.37 4.02
N TYR A 287 12.36 -12.15 3.71
CA TYR A 287 13.78 -11.89 3.54
C TYR A 287 14.51 -11.98 4.89
N GLU A 288 15.57 -12.79 4.96
CA GLU A 288 16.26 -13.14 6.22
C GLU A 288 16.74 -11.92 7.03
N LEU A 289 17.14 -10.84 6.35
CA LEU A 289 17.54 -9.58 6.99
C LEU A 289 16.44 -8.91 7.80
N PHE A 290 15.20 -9.14 7.45
CA PHE A 290 14.06 -8.43 8.00
C PHE A 290 13.25 -9.26 9.00
N GLN A 291 13.74 -10.46 9.33
CA GLN A 291 13.08 -11.31 10.32
C GLN A 291 13.08 -10.62 11.69
N ASP A 292 12.03 -10.83 12.46
CA ASP A 292 11.81 -10.28 13.81
C ASP A 292 11.71 -8.74 13.89
N GLY A 293 11.54 -8.04 12.75
CA GLY A 293 11.38 -6.59 12.73
C GLY A 293 12.61 -5.80 13.16
N MET A 294 13.74 -6.50 13.30
CA MET A 294 15.04 -5.92 13.62
C MET A 294 16.07 -6.45 12.64
N MET A 295 16.97 -5.59 12.23
CA MET A 295 18.11 -6.03 11.45
C MET A 295 19.27 -6.34 12.39
N THR A 296 19.50 -7.62 12.52
CA THR A 296 20.76 -8.14 13.05
C THR A 296 21.51 -8.78 11.90
N LEU A 297 22.77 -8.46 11.71
CA LEU A 297 23.60 -9.19 10.78
C LEU A 297 23.94 -10.55 11.40
N SER A 298 23.24 -11.56 10.89
CA SER A 298 23.63 -12.95 11.18
C SER A 298 24.76 -13.39 10.25
N GLU A 299 25.53 -14.40 10.68
CA GLU A 299 26.59 -15.03 9.89
C GLU A 299 26.10 -15.48 8.47
N ARG A 300 24.84 -15.82 8.33
CA ARG A 300 24.20 -16.22 7.07
C ARG A 300 24.16 -15.10 6.03
N LEU A 301 24.01 -13.89 6.47
CA LEU A 301 23.94 -12.72 5.60
C LEU A 301 25.28 -12.29 5.07
N LEU A 302 26.30 -12.34 5.92
CA LEU A 302 27.67 -12.21 5.46
C LEU A 302 27.96 -13.27 4.37
N TYR A 303 27.47 -14.48 4.52
CA TYR A 303 27.64 -15.54 3.54
C TYR A 303 26.92 -15.27 2.21
N GLY A 304 25.66 -14.82 2.23
CA GLY A 304 24.91 -14.45 1.03
C GLY A 304 25.53 -13.24 0.29
N TYR A 305 25.93 -12.23 1.04
CA TYR A 305 26.66 -11.07 0.51
C TYR A 305 28.03 -11.44 -0.07
N LYS A 306 28.75 -12.38 0.55
CA LYS A 306 30.03 -12.92 0.08
C LYS A 306 29.88 -13.69 -1.23
N GLN A 307 28.83 -14.46 -1.42
CA GLN A 307 28.53 -15.10 -2.71
C GLN A 307 28.23 -14.06 -3.79
N TYR A 308 27.54 -12.99 -3.44
CA TYR A 308 27.26 -11.87 -4.34
C TYR A 308 28.52 -11.11 -4.75
N LEU A 309 29.46 -10.88 -3.82
CA LEU A 309 30.72 -10.17 -4.08
C LEU A 309 31.78 -11.03 -4.78
N ARG A 310 31.49 -12.29 -5.13
CA ARG A 310 32.38 -13.21 -5.87
C ARG A 310 33.86 -13.06 -5.48
N GLY A 311 34.28 -13.71 -4.40
CA GLY A 311 35.68 -14.04 -4.19
C GLY A 311 36.49 -13.12 -3.28
N LEU A 312 35.87 -12.21 -2.53
CA LEU A 312 36.61 -11.51 -1.49
C LEU A 312 36.77 -12.41 -0.24
N PRO A 313 37.98 -12.55 0.30
CA PRO A 313 38.21 -13.34 1.49
C PRO A 313 37.51 -12.72 2.70
N VAL A 314 36.97 -13.58 3.57
CA VAL A 314 36.25 -13.19 4.76
C VAL A 314 37.20 -13.20 5.95
N ASP A 315 37.37 -12.07 6.58
CA ASP A 315 38.01 -11.99 7.89
C ASP A 315 36.96 -12.29 8.98
N ARG A 316 37.08 -13.46 9.60
CA ARG A 316 36.22 -13.93 10.70
C ARG A 316 36.40 -13.18 12.01
N SER A 317 37.47 -12.41 12.15
CA SER A 317 37.76 -11.65 13.36
C SER A 317 36.83 -10.46 13.59
N GLU A 318 36.11 -10.00 12.53
CA GLU A 318 35.13 -8.92 12.62
C GLU A 318 33.70 -9.40 12.95
N GLU A 319 33.41 -10.69 12.87
CA GLU A 319 32.07 -11.27 13.08
C GLU A 319 31.55 -11.05 14.52
N ALA A 320 32.39 -10.95 15.49
CA ALA A 320 32.02 -10.78 16.91
C ALA A 320 31.61 -9.35 17.31
N LYS A 321 31.87 -8.35 16.47
CA LYS A 321 31.54 -6.93 16.75
C LYS A 321 30.22 -6.46 16.09
N LEU A 322 29.57 -7.34 15.36
CA LEU A 322 28.45 -7.02 14.48
C LEU A 322 27.06 -7.08 15.15
N SER A 323 27.00 -7.50 16.43
CA SER A 323 25.71 -7.74 17.13
C SER A 323 24.97 -6.49 17.59
N ASP A 324 25.57 -5.31 17.59
CA ASP A 324 25.05 -4.14 18.31
C ASP A 324 24.36 -3.08 17.44
N SER A 325 24.41 -3.15 16.10
CA SER A 325 23.72 -2.17 15.27
C SER A 325 22.31 -2.66 14.88
N ILE A 326 21.31 -2.13 15.56
CA ILE A 326 19.92 -2.53 15.36
C ILE A 326 19.20 -1.44 14.58
N TRP A 327 18.88 -1.70 13.30
CA TRP A 327 17.93 -0.92 12.52
C TRP A 327 16.53 -1.51 12.71
N ILE A 328 15.52 -0.68 12.74
CA ILE A 328 14.12 -1.11 12.78
C ILE A 328 13.64 -1.30 11.35
N HIS A 329 13.14 -2.49 11.00
CA HIS A 329 12.51 -2.74 9.71
C HIS A 329 10.99 -2.63 9.80
N ARG A 330 10.40 -1.88 8.86
CA ARG A 330 8.94 -1.78 8.67
C ARG A 330 8.56 -1.96 7.22
N VAL A 331 7.45 -2.65 7.01
CA VAL A 331 6.80 -2.75 5.70
C VAL A 331 5.67 -1.72 5.59
N SER A 332 5.35 -1.33 4.35
CA SER A 332 4.51 -0.17 4.10
C SER A 332 3.28 -0.42 3.20
N PRO A 333 2.60 -1.60 3.28
CA PRO A 333 1.40 -1.84 2.51
C PRO A 333 0.25 -0.93 2.99
N GLY A 334 -0.44 -0.27 2.06
CA GLY A 334 -1.58 0.60 2.35
C GLY A 334 -2.90 0.08 1.79
N THR A 335 -2.89 -0.42 0.57
CA THR A 335 -4.08 -0.94 -0.14
C THR A 335 -4.72 -2.12 0.60
N VAL A 336 -3.95 -2.86 1.37
CA VAL A 336 -4.39 -4.01 2.18
C VAL A 336 -5.53 -3.67 3.17
N VAL A 337 -5.69 -2.39 3.54
CA VAL A 337 -6.77 -1.95 4.45
C VAL A 337 -8.14 -2.07 3.79
N PHE A 338 -8.23 -1.70 2.53
CA PHE A 338 -9.46 -1.82 1.71
C PHE A 338 -9.47 -3.04 0.84
N HIS A 339 -8.32 -3.52 0.43
CA HIS A 339 -8.09 -4.69 -0.40
C HIS A 339 -8.90 -4.66 -1.71
N ASP A 340 -8.21 -4.50 -2.81
CA ASP A 340 -8.77 -4.42 -4.15
C ASP A 340 -8.48 -5.68 -4.99
N TRP A 341 -9.00 -5.72 -6.20
CA TRP A 341 -8.82 -6.87 -7.09
C TRP A 341 -7.36 -7.07 -7.50
N ARG A 342 -6.62 -5.99 -7.75
CA ARG A 342 -5.18 -6.05 -7.99
C ARG A 342 -4.43 -6.62 -6.79
N GLY A 343 -4.78 -6.18 -5.59
CA GLY A 343 -4.18 -6.65 -4.34
C GLY A 343 -4.35 -8.15 -4.14
N GLU A 344 -5.53 -8.72 -4.46
CA GLU A 344 -5.76 -10.17 -4.38
C GLU A 344 -4.92 -10.93 -5.40
N ARG A 345 -4.78 -10.44 -6.63
CA ARG A 345 -3.92 -11.09 -7.64
C ARG A 345 -2.43 -11.00 -7.29
N GLN A 346 -2.00 -9.90 -6.70
CA GLN A 346 -0.61 -9.71 -6.29
C GLN A 346 -0.22 -10.55 -5.08
N ASN A 347 -1.13 -10.76 -4.16
CA ASN A 347 -0.89 -11.48 -2.90
C ASN A 347 -2.08 -12.40 -2.57
N PRO A 348 -2.30 -13.45 -3.35
CA PRO A 348 -3.44 -14.34 -3.16
C PRO A 348 -3.37 -15.06 -1.82
N GLY A 349 -4.54 -15.33 -1.25
CA GLY A 349 -4.65 -16.13 -0.03
C GLY A 349 -4.18 -15.44 1.25
N LEU A 350 -4.07 -14.11 1.28
CA LEU A 350 -3.80 -13.38 2.51
C LEU A 350 -4.94 -13.45 3.53
N GLY A 351 -6.13 -13.84 3.10
CA GLY A 351 -7.34 -13.87 3.92
C GLY A 351 -7.92 -12.47 4.14
N LEU A 352 -7.59 -11.52 3.26
CA LEU A 352 -8.16 -10.18 3.28
C LEU A 352 -9.53 -10.16 2.59
N LYS A 353 -10.33 -9.15 2.92
CA LYS A 353 -11.66 -8.95 2.35
C LYS A 353 -11.71 -7.61 1.63
N PRO A 354 -12.33 -7.50 0.44
CA PRO A 354 -12.63 -6.20 -0.10
C PRO A 354 -13.51 -5.44 0.89
N ALA A 355 -13.00 -4.30 1.37
CA ALA A 355 -13.70 -3.48 2.36
C ALA A 355 -14.34 -2.25 1.74
N ALA A 356 -13.90 -1.86 0.54
CA ALA A 356 -14.45 -0.73 -0.21
C ALA A 356 -14.81 -1.16 -1.62
N VAL A 357 -16.04 -0.84 -2.05
CA VAL A 357 -16.60 -1.21 -3.35
C VAL A 357 -17.38 -0.04 -3.95
N VAL A 358 -17.51 -0.02 -5.26
CA VAL A 358 -18.42 0.91 -5.95
C VAL A 358 -19.78 0.23 -6.11
N MET A 359 -20.80 0.78 -5.50
CA MET A 359 -22.20 0.45 -5.78
C MET A 359 -22.60 1.11 -7.07
N ALA A 360 -23.18 0.35 -7.98
CA ALA A 360 -23.68 0.81 -9.26
C ALA A 360 -25.03 0.17 -9.58
N ARG A 361 -25.78 0.76 -10.49
CA ARG A 361 -27.05 0.20 -10.99
C ARG A 361 -26.99 -0.15 -12.46
N VAL A 362 -27.74 -1.16 -12.82
CA VAL A 362 -27.99 -1.49 -14.22
C VAL A 362 -28.82 -0.38 -14.85
N VAL A 363 -28.27 0.30 -15.85
CA VAL A 363 -28.95 1.36 -16.58
C VAL A 363 -29.41 0.92 -17.97
N SER A 364 -28.78 -0.11 -18.55
CA SER A 364 -29.12 -0.58 -19.90
C SER A 364 -28.72 -2.03 -20.13
N ASN A 365 -29.51 -2.72 -20.95
CA ASN A 365 -29.21 -4.03 -21.51
C ASN A 365 -29.17 -3.88 -23.05
N PRO A 366 -28.07 -3.38 -23.64
CA PRO A 366 -28.06 -2.97 -25.07
C PRO A 366 -28.16 -4.16 -26.02
N ARG A 367 -27.77 -5.35 -25.62
CA ARG A 367 -27.93 -6.61 -26.37
C ARG A 367 -27.76 -7.80 -25.43
N ALA A 368 -28.09 -9.00 -25.91
CA ALA A 368 -27.89 -10.22 -25.14
C ALA A 368 -26.40 -10.37 -24.67
N GLY A 369 -26.19 -10.73 -23.41
CA GLY A 369 -24.89 -10.87 -22.80
C GLY A 369 -24.18 -9.55 -22.46
N MET A 370 -24.85 -8.41 -22.61
CA MET A 370 -24.31 -7.10 -22.26
C MET A 370 -25.24 -6.39 -21.29
N VAL A 371 -24.66 -5.87 -20.24
CA VAL A 371 -25.31 -5.00 -19.24
C VAL A 371 -24.41 -3.78 -19.04
N THR A 372 -25.00 -2.61 -18.93
CA THR A 372 -24.26 -1.38 -18.63
C THR A 372 -24.62 -0.90 -17.23
N LEU A 373 -23.57 -0.66 -16.42
CA LEU A 373 -23.66 -0.04 -15.11
C LEU A 373 -23.42 1.46 -15.19
N ASP A 374 -23.97 2.23 -14.25
CA ASP A 374 -23.82 3.68 -14.14
C ASP A 374 -22.54 4.14 -13.43
N CYS A 375 -21.52 3.33 -13.36
CA CYS A 375 -20.21 3.70 -12.82
C CYS A 375 -19.16 3.75 -13.94
N GLY A 376 -18.72 4.95 -14.27
CA GLY A 376 -17.66 5.19 -15.24
C GLY A 376 -16.39 5.73 -14.61
N SER A 377 -15.48 6.27 -15.42
CA SER A 377 -14.17 6.78 -14.98
C SER A 377 -14.27 7.96 -13.99
N LYS A 378 -15.45 8.54 -13.79
CA LYS A 378 -15.68 9.58 -12.78
C LYS A 378 -15.93 9.00 -11.38
N SER A 379 -16.20 7.71 -11.25
CA SER A 379 -16.51 7.03 -9.98
C SER A 379 -15.64 5.81 -9.69
N ILE A 380 -14.93 5.27 -10.69
CA ILE A 380 -14.00 4.17 -10.56
C ILE A 380 -12.72 4.48 -11.35
N ALA A 381 -11.57 4.03 -10.84
CA ALA A 381 -10.28 4.26 -11.48
C ALA A 381 -10.11 3.42 -12.76
N ALA A 382 -10.67 3.90 -13.86
CA ALA A 382 -10.64 3.22 -15.16
C ALA A 382 -9.22 3.12 -15.76
N GLU A 383 -8.33 4.05 -15.42
CA GLU A 383 -6.92 4.04 -15.82
C GLU A 383 -6.10 2.94 -15.14
N ALA A 384 -6.64 2.34 -14.09
CA ALA A 384 -5.92 1.32 -13.33
C ALA A 384 -5.80 -0.02 -14.08
N GLY A 385 -6.72 -0.31 -15.00
CA GLY A 385 -6.70 -1.53 -15.80
C GLY A 385 -7.99 -1.75 -16.59
N ASP A 386 -7.93 -2.70 -17.52
CA ASP A 386 -9.07 -3.25 -18.23
C ASP A 386 -9.02 -4.78 -18.09
N PRO A 387 -9.92 -5.40 -17.35
CA PRO A 387 -11.15 -4.87 -16.73
C PRO A 387 -10.91 -3.86 -15.59
N ALA A 388 -11.85 -2.89 -15.45
CA ALA A 388 -11.77 -1.84 -14.43
C ALA A 388 -12.13 -2.33 -13.02
N GLY A 389 -12.73 -3.52 -12.90
CA GLY A 389 -13.09 -4.10 -11.61
C GLY A 389 -13.76 -5.48 -11.73
N TYR A 390 -13.99 -6.10 -10.57
CA TYR A 390 -14.64 -7.39 -10.40
C TYR A 390 -16.05 -7.20 -9.82
N VAL A 391 -17.06 -7.79 -10.46
CA VAL A 391 -18.46 -7.70 -10.01
C VAL A 391 -18.74 -8.81 -9.01
N ILE A 392 -19.05 -8.46 -7.76
CA ILE A 392 -19.32 -9.41 -6.69
C ILE A 392 -20.55 -10.27 -7.01
N GLY A 393 -20.41 -11.59 -6.84
CA GLY A 393 -21.45 -12.57 -7.14
C GLY A 393 -21.55 -12.99 -8.63
N TYR A 394 -20.72 -12.38 -9.51
CA TYR A 394 -20.73 -12.65 -10.95
C TYR A 394 -19.31 -12.84 -11.49
N PRO A 395 -18.62 -13.93 -11.12
CA PRO A 395 -17.21 -14.15 -11.49
C PRO A 395 -16.99 -14.28 -13.00
N GLU A 396 -18.02 -14.60 -13.75
CA GLU A 396 -18.03 -14.73 -15.21
C GLU A 396 -18.18 -13.37 -15.94
N VAL A 397 -18.47 -12.30 -15.21
CA VAL A 397 -18.68 -10.97 -15.77
C VAL A 397 -17.35 -10.23 -15.91
N THR A 398 -17.12 -9.70 -17.10
CA THR A 398 -16.00 -8.81 -17.37
C THR A 398 -16.50 -7.37 -17.48
N ALA A 399 -16.07 -6.51 -16.57
CA ALA A 399 -16.26 -5.07 -16.63
C ALA A 399 -15.31 -4.50 -17.70
N ARG A 400 -15.83 -4.10 -18.86
CA ARG A 400 -15.04 -3.57 -19.98
C ARG A 400 -14.58 -2.15 -19.70
N SER A 401 -13.70 -1.63 -20.57
CA SER A 401 -13.24 -0.24 -20.51
C SER A 401 -14.39 0.73 -20.30
N CYS A 402 -14.29 1.54 -19.25
CA CYS A 402 -15.31 2.52 -18.89
C CYS A 402 -15.29 3.73 -19.83
N SER A 403 -16.44 4.26 -20.13
CA SER A 403 -16.58 5.67 -20.52
C SER A 403 -16.68 6.55 -19.26
N GLU A 404 -16.98 7.83 -19.41
CA GLU A 404 -17.01 8.74 -18.26
C GLU A 404 -18.02 8.31 -17.19
N GLU A 405 -19.24 7.92 -17.60
CA GLU A 405 -20.35 7.61 -16.69
C GLU A 405 -20.90 6.18 -16.86
N HIS A 406 -20.29 5.36 -17.72
CA HIS A 406 -20.81 4.04 -18.03
C HIS A 406 -19.72 2.97 -17.98
N MET A 407 -20.08 1.83 -17.41
CA MET A 407 -19.26 0.61 -17.40
C MET A 407 -20.01 -0.50 -18.14
N PRO A 408 -19.69 -0.75 -19.42
CA PRO A 408 -20.21 -1.90 -20.13
C PRO A 408 -19.66 -3.19 -19.53
N CYS A 409 -20.54 -4.12 -19.17
CA CYS A 409 -20.19 -5.43 -18.66
C CYS A 409 -20.62 -6.52 -19.64
N SER A 410 -19.74 -7.48 -19.89
CA SER A 410 -20.04 -8.63 -20.75
C SER A 410 -19.84 -9.92 -19.99
N VAL A 411 -20.68 -10.91 -20.31
CA VAL A 411 -20.47 -12.28 -19.86
C VAL A 411 -19.55 -12.98 -20.85
N ALA A 412 -18.48 -13.60 -20.36
CA ALA A 412 -17.72 -14.54 -21.17
C ALA A 412 -18.68 -15.67 -21.61
N GLU A 413 -18.75 -15.96 -22.91
CA GLU A 413 -19.58 -17.05 -23.40
C GLU A 413 -19.20 -18.33 -22.63
N LEU A 414 -20.17 -18.92 -21.94
CA LEU A 414 -20.01 -20.23 -21.32
C LEU A 414 -19.86 -21.26 -22.44
N VAL A 415 -18.65 -21.41 -22.93
CA VAL A 415 -18.28 -22.45 -23.88
C VAL A 415 -17.92 -23.72 -23.12
N ASP A 416 -18.34 -24.88 -23.65
CA ASP A 416 -17.84 -26.16 -23.16
C ASP A 416 -16.37 -26.36 -23.57
N SER A 417 -15.76 -27.42 -23.08
CA SER A 417 -14.38 -27.78 -23.41
C SER A 417 -14.09 -27.95 -24.92
N SER A 418 -15.14 -27.94 -25.76
CA SER A 418 -15.04 -27.97 -27.21
C SER A 418 -15.24 -26.59 -27.87
N GLY A 419 -15.41 -25.51 -27.06
CA GLY A 419 -15.69 -24.18 -27.55
C GLY A 419 -17.14 -23.96 -27.99
N LYS A 420 -18.06 -24.86 -27.69
CA LYS A 420 -19.49 -24.70 -28.00
C LYS A 420 -20.28 -24.21 -26.80
N ARG A 421 -21.19 -23.26 -27.05
CA ARG A 421 -22.12 -22.74 -26.03
C ARG A 421 -22.89 -23.87 -25.38
N LYS A 422 -22.83 -23.99 -24.04
CA LYS A 422 -23.64 -24.95 -23.29
C LYS A 422 -25.12 -24.66 -23.51
N ARG A 423 -25.83 -25.62 -24.13
CA ARG A 423 -27.28 -25.51 -24.33
C ARG A 423 -27.98 -25.52 -22.97
N GLY A 424 -28.75 -24.47 -22.65
CA GLY A 424 -29.65 -24.42 -21.51
C GLY A 424 -29.10 -23.80 -20.22
N ALA A 425 -27.86 -23.28 -20.20
CA ALA A 425 -27.42 -22.45 -19.08
C ALA A 425 -28.16 -21.10 -19.16
N THR A 426 -29.04 -20.84 -18.21
CA THR A 426 -29.57 -19.48 -17.95
C THR A 426 -28.41 -18.64 -17.46
N ASP A 427 -28.07 -17.64 -18.21
CA ASP A 427 -27.07 -16.64 -17.82
C ASP A 427 -27.69 -15.72 -16.76
N PRO A 428 -27.26 -15.80 -15.48
CA PRO A 428 -27.85 -14.99 -14.40
C PRO A 428 -27.71 -13.49 -14.69
N TRP A 429 -26.66 -13.10 -15.46
CA TRP A 429 -26.39 -11.73 -15.81
C TRP A 429 -27.38 -11.19 -16.86
N GLN A 430 -27.87 -12.03 -17.77
CA GLN A 430 -28.89 -11.65 -18.75
C GLN A 430 -30.26 -11.37 -18.11
N SER A 431 -30.52 -11.91 -16.93
CA SER A 431 -31.73 -11.68 -16.15
C SER A 431 -31.70 -10.38 -15.33
N LYS A 432 -30.55 -9.70 -15.26
CA LYS A 432 -30.41 -8.44 -14.54
C LYS A 432 -31.30 -7.36 -15.16
N ASN A 433 -32.21 -6.86 -14.34
CA ASN A 433 -33.14 -5.85 -14.74
C ASN A 433 -32.57 -4.44 -14.56
N ARG A 434 -33.05 -3.52 -15.34
CA ARG A 434 -32.78 -2.10 -15.17
C ARG A 434 -33.14 -1.64 -13.76
N GLY A 435 -32.24 -0.95 -13.08
CA GLY A 435 -32.37 -0.50 -11.70
C GLY A 435 -31.77 -1.46 -10.65
N GLU A 436 -31.49 -2.71 -11.00
CA GLU A 436 -30.83 -3.62 -10.04
C GLU A 436 -29.43 -3.16 -9.66
N VAL A 437 -29.10 -3.35 -8.38
CA VAL A 437 -27.81 -2.96 -7.80
C VAL A 437 -26.75 -4.02 -8.03
N CYS A 438 -25.55 -3.57 -8.35
CA CYS A 438 -24.31 -4.34 -8.42
C CYS A 438 -23.22 -3.70 -7.57
N PHE A 439 -22.31 -4.52 -7.04
CA PHE A 439 -21.15 -4.06 -6.27
C PHE A 439 -19.89 -4.44 -7.01
N VAL A 440 -19.04 -3.46 -7.29
CA VAL A 440 -17.81 -3.64 -8.07
C VAL A 440 -16.62 -3.41 -7.16
N VAL A 441 -15.79 -4.44 -7.00
CA VAL A 441 -14.46 -4.29 -6.40
C VAL A 441 -13.56 -3.65 -7.46
N PRO A 442 -13.04 -2.43 -7.24
CA PRO A 442 -12.19 -1.78 -8.24
C PRO A 442 -10.93 -2.59 -8.54
N GLU A 443 -10.44 -2.47 -9.76
CA GLU A 443 -9.09 -2.94 -10.11
C GLU A 443 -8.06 -2.31 -9.17
N HIS A 444 -8.14 -1.01 -8.92
CA HIS A 444 -7.30 -0.31 -7.95
C HIS A 444 -8.11 0.69 -7.12
N ILE A 445 -8.21 0.42 -5.81
CA ILE A 445 -9.03 1.22 -4.89
C ILE A 445 -8.43 2.59 -4.57
N CYS A 446 -7.09 2.74 -4.59
CA CYS A 446 -6.44 3.99 -4.16
C CYS A 446 -6.92 5.21 -4.97
N PRO A 447 -6.87 5.22 -6.32
CA PRO A 447 -7.39 6.35 -7.07
C PRO A 447 -8.92 6.42 -7.02
N THR A 448 -9.63 5.29 -6.92
CA THR A 448 -11.10 5.26 -6.79
C THR A 448 -11.57 6.03 -5.55
N VAL A 449 -10.95 5.83 -4.39
CA VAL A 449 -11.27 6.60 -3.17
C VAL A 449 -11.08 8.10 -3.38
N ASN A 450 -10.06 8.50 -4.14
CA ASN A 450 -9.79 9.92 -4.39
C ASN A 450 -10.82 10.58 -5.34
N LEU A 451 -11.63 9.79 -6.06
CA LEU A 451 -12.74 10.32 -6.88
C LEU A 451 -13.97 10.71 -6.03
N ALA A 452 -14.18 10.03 -4.91
CA ALA A 452 -15.34 10.26 -4.05
C ALA A 452 -15.11 11.41 -3.05
N ASP A 453 -16.10 12.29 -2.88
CA ASP A 453 -16.12 13.29 -1.81
C ASP A 453 -16.59 12.68 -0.49
N GLU A 454 -17.55 11.76 -0.58
CA GLU A 454 -18.21 11.09 0.53
C GLU A 454 -18.32 9.60 0.25
N VAL A 455 -18.50 8.84 1.33
CA VAL A 455 -18.65 7.38 1.30
C VAL A 455 -19.81 6.96 2.19
N VAL A 456 -20.49 5.89 1.80
CA VAL A 456 -21.45 5.22 2.67
C VAL A 456 -20.71 4.17 3.48
N VAL A 457 -20.73 4.31 4.81
CA VAL A 457 -20.11 3.37 5.74
C VAL A 457 -21.16 2.44 6.32
N ILE A 458 -20.98 1.14 6.17
CA ILE A 458 -21.78 0.12 6.85
C ILE A 458 -21.09 -0.16 8.18
N ARG A 459 -21.81 0.09 9.29
CA ARG A 459 -21.29 -0.09 10.64
C ARG A 459 -21.29 -1.56 11.06
N GLU A 460 -20.22 -1.97 11.74
CA GLU A 460 -20.08 -3.34 12.24
C GLU A 460 -21.19 -3.72 13.23
N VAL A 461 -21.54 -2.79 14.13
CA VAL A 461 -22.36 -3.09 15.32
C VAL A 461 -23.85 -2.96 15.06
N SER A 462 -24.31 -2.04 14.22
CA SER A 462 -25.72 -1.68 14.10
C SER A 462 -26.37 -2.09 12.79
N SER A 463 -25.58 -2.50 11.79
CA SER A 463 -26.03 -2.63 10.39
C SER A 463 -26.64 -1.32 9.84
N GLU A 464 -26.41 -0.22 10.54
CA GLU A 464 -26.81 1.12 10.11
C GLU A 464 -25.76 1.68 9.15
N ILE A 465 -26.19 2.59 8.33
CA ILE A 465 -25.29 3.33 7.44
C ILE A 465 -25.00 4.71 8.00
N GLU A 466 -23.85 5.21 7.66
CA GLU A 466 -23.43 6.58 7.93
C GLU A 466 -22.76 7.14 6.66
N VAL A 467 -23.08 8.37 6.28
CA VAL A 467 -22.34 9.06 5.23
C VAL A 467 -21.19 9.84 5.85
N ARG A 468 -19.96 9.61 5.33
CA ARG A 468 -18.75 10.25 5.83
C ARG A 468 -17.92 10.83 4.69
N ARG A 469 -17.21 11.90 4.99
CA ARG A 469 -16.29 12.54 4.05
C ARG A 469 -15.01 11.72 3.85
N VAL A 470 -14.42 11.86 2.66
CA VAL A 470 -13.03 11.50 2.37
C VAL A 470 -12.15 12.67 2.76
N ASP A 471 -11.77 12.73 4.06
CA ASP A 471 -11.18 13.90 4.72
C ASP A 471 -9.95 14.47 4.02
N ALA A 472 -9.07 13.59 3.53
CA ALA A 472 -7.78 13.96 2.95
C ALA A 472 -7.74 13.86 1.43
N ARG A 473 -8.90 14.01 0.75
CA ARG A 473 -8.98 14.05 -0.71
C ARG A 473 -8.29 15.30 -1.27
N GLY A 474 -7.59 15.13 -2.39
CA GLY A 474 -6.90 16.23 -3.09
C GLY A 474 -5.64 16.73 -2.39
N HIS A 475 -5.28 17.98 -2.64
CA HIS A 475 -4.08 18.65 -2.16
C HIS A 475 -4.42 20.04 -1.61
N HIS A 476 -3.54 20.60 -0.76
CA HIS A 476 -3.60 22.03 -0.46
C HIS A 476 -3.24 22.83 -1.72
N LEU A 477 -3.88 23.95 -1.92
CA LEU A 477 -3.59 24.84 -3.04
C LEU A 477 -2.67 25.98 -2.63
N ARG A 478 -2.81 26.50 -1.39
CA ARG A 478 -2.07 27.66 -0.88
C ARG A 478 -1.58 27.40 0.53
N LEU A 479 -0.48 28.08 0.90
CA LEU A 479 0.06 28.00 2.27
C LEU A 479 -0.94 28.48 3.33
N GLU A 480 -1.77 29.46 3.00
CA GLU A 480 -2.80 30.01 3.89
C GLU A 480 -3.98 29.05 4.16
N ASP A 481 -4.14 28.00 3.35
CA ASP A 481 -5.14 26.96 3.57
C ASP A 481 -4.81 26.09 4.81
N ILE A 482 -3.56 26.16 5.29
CA ILE A 482 -3.10 25.48 6.50
C ILE A 482 -3.32 26.42 7.68
N GLN A 483 -4.25 26.09 8.55
CA GLN A 483 -4.58 26.85 9.75
C GLN A 483 -3.58 26.50 10.86
N VAL A 484 -2.88 27.50 11.35
CA VAL A 484 -1.88 27.41 12.44
C VAL A 484 -2.50 27.91 13.75
#